data_9cffc367b15b91b9ea1b19e8ccbe900e
#
_entry.id   9cffc367b15b91b9ea1b19e8ccbe900e
#
_cell.length_a   1.000
_cell.length_b   1.000
_cell.length_c   1.000
_cell.angle_alpha   90.00
_cell.angle_beta   90.00
_cell.angle_gamma   90.00
#
_symmetry.space_group_name_H-M   'P 1'
#
loop_
_entity.id
_entity.type
_entity.pdbx_description
1 polymer ?
#
loop_
_entity_poly.entity_id
_entity_poly.type
_entity_poly.pdbx_seq_one_letter_code
_entity_poly.pdbx_strand_id
1 'polypeptide(L)'
;MTRLSAFLILLSLAVLSASCSGSLFEVKPAADLPPLPANTRSADAGAVRLRVAPLLSDEESQELFEANLPLSGVLPVRVELVFQSGVPLELKRARFRLRDTQNREWKYLSPKTAVSRIMSANGVTLYNPISRKQFEHEFGAYAIDLKTPLSSSDSRRQGFLFFQTPDKKAVASEQKLTLTVERLPQTASVTIN
;
A
#
# COMPACT_ATOMS: atom_id res chain seq x y z
N MET A 1 -57.74 -17.73 5.38
CA MET A 1 -56.43 -18.38 5.39
C MET A 1 -55.43 -17.80 4.38
N THR A 2 -55.86 -17.17 3.29
CA THR A 2 -55.02 -16.65 2.20
C THR A 2 -54.19 -15.38 2.52
N ARG A 3 -54.59 -14.55 3.49
CA ARG A 3 -53.89 -13.30 3.81
C ARG A 3 -52.64 -13.48 4.69
N LEU A 4 -52.60 -14.54 5.52
CA LEU A 4 -51.45 -14.83 6.38
C LEU A 4 -50.24 -15.39 5.59
N SER A 5 -50.54 -16.18 4.53
CA SER A 5 -49.52 -16.74 3.66
C SER A 5 -48.79 -15.68 2.82
N ALA A 6 -49.55 -14.65 2.35
CA ALA A 6 -48.97 -13.54 1.58
C ALA A 6 -48.01 -12.67 2.43
N PHE A 7 -48.32 -12.49 3.71
CA PHE A 7 -47.48 -11.72 4.62
C PHE A 7 -46.15 -12.43 4.96
N LEU A 8 -46.17 -13.76 5.08
CA LEU A 8 -44.98 -14.59 5.33
C LEU A 8 -44.03 -14.62 4.12
N ILE A 9 -44.60 -14.61 2.89
CA ILE A 9 -43.80 -14.58 1.65
C ILE A 9 -43.14 -13.20 1.47
N LEU A 10 -43.83 -12.11 1.78
CA LEU A 10 -43.24 -10.76 1.72
C LEU A 10 -42.15 -10.55 2.76
N LEU A 11 -42.31 -11.11 3.95
CA LEU A 11 -41.29 -11.03 5.01
C LEU A 11 -40.03 -11.83 4.66
N SER A 12 -40.18 -13.01 4.02
CA SER A 12 -39.01 -13.80 3.59
C SER A 12 -38.25 -13.18 2.41
N LEU A 13 -38.91 -12.46 1.49
CA LEU A 13 -38.24 -11.71 0.43
C LEU A 13 -37.46 -10.51 0.96
N ALA A 14 -37.91 -9.86 2.02
CA ALA A 14 -37.23 -8.71 2.62
C ALA A 14 -35.93 -9.10 3.34
N VAL A 15 -35.83 -10.33 3.88
CA VAL A 15 -34.63 -10.83 4.56
C VAL A 15 -33.52 -11.23 3.57
N LEU A 16 -33.91 -11.65 2.35
CA LEU A 16 -32.94 -12.04 1.30
C LEU A 16 -32.24 -10.84 0.63
N SER A 17 -32.78 -9.65 0.72
CA SER A 17 -32.19 -8.45 0.13
C SER A 17 -31.17 -7.74 1.03
N ALA A 18 -30.98 -8.17 2.28
CA ALA A 18 -30.01 -7.57 3.21
C ALA A 18 -28.59 -8.13 3.10
N SER A 19 -28.35 -9.12 2.23
CA SER A 19 -27.09 -9.92 2.26
C SER A 19 -25.99 -9.48 1.28
N CYS A 20 -26.13 -8.36 0.56
CA CYS A 20 -25.15 -7.98 -0.47
C CYS A 20 -24.47 -6.63 -0.23
N SER A 21 -24.24 -6.21 1.01
CA SER A 21 -23.50 -4.97 1.31
C SER A 21 -22.08 -5.24 1.83
N GLY A 22 -21.48 -6.40 1.53
CA GLY A 22 -20.07 -6.65 1.83
C GLY A 22 -19.17 -5.65 1.09
N SER A 23 -18.10 -5.19 1.74
CA SER A 23 -17.03 -4.45 1.07
C SER A 23 -16.42 -5.32 -0.03
N LEU A 24 -16.15 -4.75 -1.21
CA LEU A 24 -15.45 -5.48 -2.29
C LEU A 24 -13.99 -5.75 -1.95
N PHE A 25 -13.42 -4.98 -1.03
CA PHE A 25 -12.05 -5.12 -0.55
C PHE A 25 -12.05 -4.93 0.96
N GLU A 26 -11.51 -5.89 1.68
CA GLU A 26 -11.23 -5.81 3.12
C GLU A 26 -9.72 -5.73 3.32
N VAL A 27 -9.24 -4.60 3.77
CA VAL A 27 -7.82 -4.39 4.03
C VAL A 27 -7.54 -4.82 5.47
N LYS A 28 -6.53 -5.69 5.69
CA LYS A 28 -6.11 -6.03 7.05
C LYS A 28 -5.70 -4.77 7.81
N PRO A 29 -5.87 -4.70 9.14
CA PRO A 29 -5.40 -3.56 9.92
C PRO A 29 -3.89 -3.36 9.76
N ALA A 30 -3.45 -2.13 9.47
CA ALA A 30 -2.02 -1.83 9.30
C ALA A 30 -1.19 -2.10 10.57
N ALA A 31 -1.84 -2.10 11.75
CA ALA A 31 -1.21 -2.45 13.03
C ALA A 31 -0.77 -3.93 13.10
N ASP A 32 -1.39 -4.81 12.32
CA ASP A 32 -1.09 -6.25 12.31
C ASP A 32 0.09 -6.60 11.38
N LEU A 33 0.71 -5.60 10.78
CA LEU A 33 1.84 -5.79 9.88
C LEU A 33 3.05 -6.34 10.68
N PRO A 34 3.54 -7.55 10.37
CA PRO A 34 4.69 -8.11 11.08
C PRO A 34 5.93 -7.24 10.84
N PRO A 35 6.94 -7.24 11.72
CA PRO A 35 8.18 -6.52 11.48
C PRO A 35 8.87 -7.00 10.22
N LEU A 36 9.64 -6.10 9.56
CA LEU A 36 10.46 -6.51 8.42
C LEU A 36 11.48 -7.58 8.83
N PRO A 37 11.69 -8.62 8.02
CA PRO A 37 12.69 -9.66 8.29
C PRO A 37 14.09 -9.07 8.54
N ALA A 38 14.88 -9.70 9.39
CA ALA A 38 16.22 -9.20 9.76
C ALA A 38 17.17 -9.06 8.55
N ASN A 39 17.04 -9.96 7.57
CA ASN A 39 17.82 -9.98 6.32
C ASN A 39 17.31 -9.03 5.25
N THR A 40 16.34 -8.16 5.56
CA THR A 40 15.84 -7.16 4.62
C THR A 40 16.98 -6.23 4.15
N ARG A 41 17.01 -5.96 2.86
CA ARG A 41 18.00 -5.06 2.26
C ARG A 41 17.94 -3.66 2.87
N SER A 42 19.11 -3.08 3.12
CA SER A 42 19.19 -1.77 3.77
C SER A 42 20.31 -0.91 3.20
N ALA A 43 20.20 0.39 3.42
CA ALA A 43 21.25 1.38 3.18
C ALA A 43 21.19 2.47 4.26
N ASP A 44 22.35 3.06 4.56
CA ASP A 44 22.44 4.19 5.49
C ASP A 44 22.29 5.51 4.72
N ALA A 45 21.47 6.40 5.28
CA ALA A 45 21.21 7.76 4.80
C ALA A 45 21.64 8.79 5.87
N GLY A 46 22.86 8.65 6.38
CA GLY A 46 23.39 9.49 7.48
C GLY A 46 22.71 9.15 8.80
N ALA A 47 21.89 10.06 9.33
CA ALA A 47 21.18 9.88 10.59
C ALA A 47 20.09 8.78 10.58
N VAL A 48 19.82 8.15 9.42
CA VAL A 48 18.74 7.19 9.24
C VAL A 48 19.22 5.97 8.48
N ARG A 49 18.82 4.79 8.93
CA ARG A 49 18.90 3.56 8.15
C ARG A 49 17.58 3.31 7.45
N LEU A 50 17.65 3.12 6.14
CA LEU A 50 16.54 2.71 5.30
C LEU A 50 16.56 1.19 5.14
N ARG A 51 15.45 0.51 5.40
CA ARG A 51 15.22 -0.92 5.10
C ARG A 51 14.07 -1.04 4.12
N VAL A 52 14.17 -1.94 3.13
CA VAL A 52 13.25 -1.99 1.99
C VAL A 52 12.92 -3.43 1.62
N ALA A 53 11.63 -3.72 1.47
CA ALA A 53 11.12 -4.99 0.94
C ALA A 53 9.99 -4.71 -0.06
N PRO A 54 10.14 -5.07 -1.34
CA PRO A 54 9.03 -4.99 -2.29
C PRO A 54 8.05 -6.13 -2.04
N LEU A 55 6.77 -5.88 -2.24
CA LEU A 55 5.72 -6.89 -2.21
C LEU A 55 5.45 -7.34 -3.64
N LEU A 56 6.18 -8.37 -4.07
CA LEU A 56 6.14 -8.89 -5.44
C LEU A 56 5.19 -10.07 -5.62
N SER A 57 4.82 -10.73 -4.52
CA SER A 57 3.91 -11.86 -4.54
C SER A 57 2.46 -11.40 -4.64
N ASP A 58 1.72 -12.03 -5.56
CA ASP A 58 0.29 -11.82 -5.71
C ASP A 58 -0.46 -12.27 -4.44
N GLU A 59 0.00 -13.38 -3.82
CA GLU A 59 -0.59 -13.94 -2.62
C GLU A 59 -0.45 -13.00 -1.43
N GLU A 60 0.76 -12.45 -1.19
CA GLU A 60 0.98 -11.48 -0.11
C GLU A 60 0.16 -10.21 -0.31
N SER A 61 0.05 -9.75 -1.55
CA SER A 61 -0.77 -8.60 -1.90
C SER A 61 -2.25 -8.86 -1.66
N GLN A 62 -2.73 -10.04 -2.07
CA GLN A 62 -4.11 -10.46 -1.85
C GLN A 62 -4.39 -10.64 -0.35
N GLU A 63 -3.45 -11.17 0.41
CA GLU A 63 -3.60 -11.36 1.85
C GLU A 63 -3.71 -10.04 2.62
N LEU A 64 -2.95 -9.01 2.25
CA LEU A 64 -2.94 -7.72 2.95
C LEU A 64 -4.06 -6.78 2.50
N PHE A 65 -4.39 -6.77 1.22
CA PHE A 65 -5.25 -5.74 0.61
C PHE A 65 -6.52 -6.30 -0.02
N GLU A 66 -6.72 -7.63 0.01
CA GLU A 66 -7.75 -8.33 -0.78
C GLU A 66 -7.75 -7.92 -2.27
N ALA A 67 -6.62 -7.46 -2.74
CA ALA A 67 -6.43 -6.98 -4.10
C ALA A 67 -5.05 -7.38 -4.62
N ASN A 68 -5.00 -7.82 -5.88
CA ASN A 68 -3.74 -8.06 -6.55
C ASN A 68 -3.16 -6.75 -7.10
N LEU A 69 -2.31 -6.10 -6.31
CA LEU A 69 -1.66 -4.84 -6.68
C LEU A 69 -0.64 -5.03 -7.81
N PRO A 70 0.26 -6.04 -7.77
CA PRO A 70 1.18 -6.32 -8.86
C PRO A 70 0.48 -6.51 -10.20
N LEU A 71 -0.60 -7.29 -10.27
CA LEU A 71 -1.38 -7.48 -11.48
C LEU A 71 -2.00 -6.17 -11.99
N SER A 72 -2.35 -5.27 -11.09
CA SER A 72 -2.86 -3.93 -11.43
C SER A 72 -1.77 -2.95 -11.91
N GLY A 73 -0.52 -3.40 -11.97
CA GLY A 73 0.64 -2.56 -12.30
C GLY A 73 1.04 -1.60 -11.19
N VAL A 74 0.70 -1.94 -9.93
CA VAL A 74 1.07 -1.20 -8.73
C VAL A 74 1.99 -2.06 -7.87
N LEU A 75 3.20 -1.58 -7.62
CA LEU A 75 4.14 -2.23 -6.70
C LEU A 75 4.10 -1.55 -5.34
N PRO A 76 3.60 -2.25 -4.29
CA PRO A 76 3.81 -1.80 -2.93
C PRO A 76 5.26 -2.10 -2.52
N VAL A 77 5.95 -1.10 -2.02
CA VAL A 77 7.30 -1.25 -1.47
C VAL A 77 7.25 -0.91 0.00
N ARG A 78 7.42 -1.90 0.85
CA ARG A 78 7.48 -1.70 2.28
C ARG A 78 8.80 -1.07 2.65
N VAL A 79 8.75 0.02 3.41
CA VAL A 79 9.94 0.73 3.87
C VAL A 79 9.89 0.90 5.39
N GLU A 80 11.06 0.84 6.00
CA GLU A 80 11.28 1.16 7.40
C GLU A 80 12.45 2.14 7.48
N LEU A 81 12.21 3.26 8.15
CA LEU A 81 13.21 4.26 8.49
C LEU A 81 13.55 4.12 9.97
N VAL A 82 14.81 3.88 10.28
CA VAL A 82 15.31 3.74 11.66
C VAL A 82 16.26 4.90 11.93
N PHE A 83 15.87 5.77 12.86
CA PHE A 83 16.71 6.86 13.32
C PHE A 83 17.91 6.30 14.10
N GLN A 84 19.11 6.72 13.75
CA GLN A 84 20.34 6.25 14.38
C GLN A 84 20.89 7.26 15.38
N SER A 85 20.99 8.52 14.96
CA SER A 85 21.56 9.58 15.80
C SER A 85 21.36 10.95 15.16
N GLY A 86 21.56 12.01 15.95
CA GLY A 86 21.58 13.38 15.46
C GLY A 86 20.37 14.21 15.89
N VAL A 87 20.09 15.24 15.12
CA VAL A 87 18.92 16.11 15.33
C VAL A 87 17.67 15.48 14.70
N PRO A 88 16.46 15.79 15.20
CA PRO A 88 15.21 15.32 14.61
C PRO A 88 15.16 15.60 13.10
N LEU A 89 14.72 14.60 12.33
CA LEU A 89 14.75 14.62 10.88
C LEU A 89 13.37 14.86 10.29
N GLU A 90 13.24 15.90 9.50
CA GLU A 90 12.03 16.22 8.74
C GLU A 90 11.88 15.33 7.51
N LEU A 91 10.95 14.39 7.55
CA LEU A 91 10.71 13.44 6.46
C LEU A 91 9.85 14.01 5.32
N LYS A 92 9.09 15.08 5.54
CA LYS A 92 8.19 15.69 4.53
C LYS A 92 8.87 16.14 3.25
N ARG A 93 10.19 16.32 3.28
CA ARG A 93 11.00 16.71 2.12
C ARG A 93 11.64 15.52 1.43
N ALA A 94 11.63 14.34 2.04
CA ALA A 94 12.19 13.13 1.45
C ALA A 94 11.50 12.84 0.11
N ARG A 95 12.30 12.44 -0.88
CA ARG A 95 11.82 12.00 -2.19
C ARG A 95 12.24 10.56 -2.42
N PHE A 96 11.27 9.72 -2.72
CA PHE A 96 11.48 8.33 -3.05
C PHE A 96 11.34 8.14 -4.56
N ARG A 97 12.36 7.57 -5.19
CA ARG A 97 12.38 7.26 -6.62
C ARG A 97 12.67 5.79 -6.81
N LEU A 98 11.84 5.13 -7.58
CA LEU A 98 12.05 3.74 -7.96
C LEU A 98 12.39 3.69 -9.45
N ARG A 99 13.48 2.98 -9.78
CA ARG A 99 13.94 2.79 -11.16
C ARG A 99 14.24 1.34 -11.44
N ASP A 100 13.98 0.94 -12.68
CA ASP A 100 14.35 -0.39 -13.17
C ASP A 100 15.77 -0.41 -13.79
N THR A 101 16.20 -1.57 -14.26
CA THR A 101 17.51 -1.77 -14.90
C THR A 101 17.71 -0.98 -16.20
N GLN A 102 16.62 -0.54 -16.84
CA GLN A 102 16.64 0.32 -18.01
C GLN A 102 16.61 1.82 -17.63
N ASN A 103 16.78 2.13 -16.33
CA ASN A 103 16.73 3.49 -15.78
C ASN A 103 15.36 4.18 -15.96
N ARG A 104 14.28 3.44 -16.24
CA ARG A 104 12.94 4.01 -16.32
C ARG A 104 12.42 4.28 -14.92
N GLU A 105 11.92 5.49 -14.69
CA GLU A 105 11.37 5.88 -13.39
C GLU A 105 9.92 5.40 -13.27
N TRP A 106 9.63 4.73 -12.15
CA TRP A 106 8.28 4.31 -11.79
C TRP A 106 7.57 5.44 -11.08
N LYS A 107 6.33 5.71 -11.48
CA LYS A 107 5.55 6.81 -10.92
C LYS A 107 5.14 6.51 -9.48
N TYR A 108 5.56 7.36 -8.53
CA TYR A 108 5.02 7.32 -7.17
C TYR A 108 3.53 7.67 -7.16
N LEU A 109 2.73 6.89 -6.45
CA LEU A 109 1.30 7.06 -6.29
C LEU A 109 0.96 7.42 -4.85
N SER A 110 0.06 8.40 -4.67
CA SER A 110 -0.62 8.53 -3.37
C SER A 110 -1.54 7.31 -3.14
N PRO A 111 -1.87 6.95 -1.88
CA PRO A 111 -2.79 5.85 -1.59
C PRO A 111 -4.11 5.95 -2.38
N LYS A 112 -4.72 7.13 -2.41
CA LYS A 112 -5.94 7.38 -3.18
C LYS A 112 -5.77 7.10 -4.68
N THR A 113 -4.62 7.46 -5.26
CA THR A 113 -4.34 7.20 -6.68
C THR A 113 -4.10 5.71 -6.93
N ALA A 114 -3.43 5.01 -5.99
CA ALA A 114 -3.22 3.57 -6.04
C ALA A 114 -4.57 2.83 -6.01
N VAL A 115 -5.47 3.17 -5.07
CA VAL A 115 -6.83 2.61 -5.00
C VAL A 115 -7.58 2.83 -6.31
N SER A 116 -7.56 4.04 -6.88
CA SER A 116 -8.22 4.32 -8.15
C SER A 116 -7.66 3.45 -9.29
N ARG A 117 -6.35 3.19 -9.28
CA ARG A 117 -5.68 2.33 -10.26
C ARG A 117 -6.10 0.86 -10.10
N ILE A 118 -6.13 0.36 -8.85
CA ILE A 118 -6.55 -1.01 -8.52
C ILE A 118 -8.00 -1.23 -8.99
N MET A 119 -8.90 -0.33 -8.63
CA MET A 119 -10.31 -0.41 -9.03
C MET A 119 -10.48 -0.42 -10.55
N SER A 120 -9.78 0.48 -11.25
CA SER A 120 -9.81 0.52 -12.72
C SER A 120 -9.28 -0.75 -13.36
N ALA A 121 -8.20 -1.33 -12.84
CA ALA A 121 -7.61 -2.57 -13.36
C ALA A 121 -8.52 -3.79 -13.15
N ASN A 122 -9.33 -3.78 -12.10
CA ASN A 122 -10.31 -4.82 -11.79
C ASN A 122 -11.69 -4.57 -12.44
N GLY A 123 -11.83 -3.56 -13.30
CA GLY A 123 -13.10 -3.22 -13.95
C GLY A 123 -14.18 -2.68 -13.01
N VAL A 124 -13.81 -2.24 -11.81
CA VAL A 124 -14.75 -1.73 -10.80
C VAL A 124 -15.07 -0.25 -11.11
N THR A 125 -16.14 -0.02 -11.88
CA THR A 125 -16.54 1.33 -12.30
C THR A 125 -17.67 1.92 -11.44
N LEU A 126 -18.52 1.06 -10.86
CA LEU A 126 -19.71 1.46 -10.09
C LEU A 126 -19.59 1.07 -8.62
N TYR A 127 -18.51 1.49 -7.99
CA TYR A 127 -18.29 1.18 -6.58
C TYR A 127 -19.06 2.16 -5.68
N ASN A 128 -19.72 1.60 -4.64
CA ASN A 128 -20.44 2.41 -3.67
C ASN A 128 -19.50 3.47 -3.05
N PRO A 129 -19.84 4.77 -3.08
CA PRO A 129 -18.97 5.82 -2.56
C PRO A 129 -18.56 5.66 -1.09
N ILE A 130 -19.43 5.06 -0.25
CA ILE A 130 -19.12 4.80 1.18
C ILE A 130 -18.04 3.72 1.29
N SER A 131 -18.23 2.59 0.63
CA SER A 131 -17.26 1.49 0.62
C SER A 131 -15.94 1.90 -0.01
N ARG A 132 -15.99 2.75 -1.05
CA ARG A 132 -14.78 3.33 -1.64
C ARG A 132 -14.00 4.19 -0.65
N LYS A 133 -14.68 5.07 0.10
CA LYS A 133 -14.03 5.92 1.12
C LYS A 133 -13.44 5.08 2.24
N GLN A 134 -14.12 4.02 2.65
CA GLN A 134 -13.63 3.08 3.64
C GLN A 134 -12.35 2.40 3.13
N PHE A 135 -12.36 1.84 1.93
CA PHE A 135 -11.19 1.22 1.32
C PHE A 135 -10.02 2.23 1.17
N GLU A 136 -10.29 3.45 0.69
CA GLU A 136 -9.28 4.52 0.60
C GLU A 136 -8.69 4.85 1.98
N HIS A 137 -9.49 4.83 3.04
CA HIS A 137 -9.04 5.09 4.41
C HIS A 137 -8.16 3.97 4.95
N GLU A 138 -8.63 2.72 4.89
CA GLU A 138 -7.93 1.52 5.36
C GLU A 138 -6.63 1.30 4.58
N PHE A 139 -6.69 1.38 3.26
CA PHE A 139 -5.51 1.32 2.39
C PHE A 139 -4.52 2.46 2.68
N GLY A 140 -5.03 3.65 2.97
CA GLY A 140 -4.23 4.82 3.32
C GLY A 140 -3.45 4.66 4.62
N ALA A 141 -3.95 3.87 5.58
CA ALA A 141 -3.26 3.58 6.83
C ALA A 141 -1.96 2.80 6.65
N TYR A 142 -1.79 2.11 5.53
CA TYR A 142 -0.55 1.43 5.18
C TYR A 142 0.55 2.35 4.64
N ALA A 143 0.20 3.56 4.20
CA ALA A 143 1.21 4.49 3.69
C ALA A 143 2.15 4.94 4.80
N ILE A 144 3.44 5.04 4.48
CA ILE A 144 4.41 5.58 5.44
C ILE A 144 4.06 7.03 5.78
N ASP A 145 4.03 7.35 7.08
CA ASP A 145 3.89 8.73 7.54
C ASP A 145 5.20 9.50 7.37
N LEU A 146 5.19 10.45 6.45
CA LEU A 146 6.31 11.36 6.18
C LEU A 146 6.06 12.77 6.75
N LYS A 147 4.95 12.99 7.46
CA LYS A 147 4.61 14.32 8.00
C LYS A 147 5.24 14.56 9.36
N THR A 148 5.29 13.52 10.19
CA THR A 148 5.86 13.58 11.53
C THR A 148 7.38 13.42 11.45
N PRO A 149 8.18 14.27 12.11
CA PRO A 149 9.63 14.13 12.17
C PRO A 149 10.05 12.80 12.82
N LEU A 150 11.19 12.28 12.42
CA LEU A 150 11.82 11.11 13.03
C LEU A 150 12.87 11.59 14.05
N SER A 151 12.89 10.99 15.25
CA SER A 151 13.74 11.43 16.36
C SER A 151 14.12 10.26 17.26
N SER A 152 14.91 10.52 18.31
CA SER A 152 15.25 9.50 19.30
C SER A 152 14.04 8.97 20.09
N SER A 153 13.03 9.81 20.32
CA SER A 153 11.77 9.40 20.99
C SER A 153 10.80 8.67 20.04
N ASP A 154 10.89 8.90 18.73
CA ASP A 154 10.13 8.22 17.68
C ASP A 154 11.13 7.75 16.63
N SER A 155 11.87 6.70 16.99
CA SER A 155 13.07 6.26 16.26
C SER A 155 12.79 5.34 15.08
N ARG A 156 11.53 4.89 14.90
CA ARG A 156 11.20 3.93 13.87
C ARG A 156 9.90 4.34 13.17
N ARG A 157 9.94 4.40 11.85
CA ARG A 157 8.78 4.64 11.02
C ARG A 157 8.71 3.60 9.92
N GLN A 158 7.57 2.91 9.80
CA GLN A 158 7.34 1.93 8.75
C GLN A 158 6.05 2.20 7.99
N GLY A 159 5.97 1.70 6.77
CA GLY A 159 4.79 1.77 5.92
C GLY A 159 5.11 1.43 4.48
N PHE A 160 4.15 1.61 3.60
CA PHE A 160 4.33 1.34 2.17
C PHE A 160 4.46 2.64 1.36
N LEU A 161 5.26 2.54 0.32
CA LEU A 161 5.29 3.41 -0.84
C LEU A 161 4.65 2.64 -2.00
N PHE A 162 3.85 3.31 -2.80
CA PHE A 162 3.18 2.69 -3.94
C PHE A 162 3.74 3.25 -5.24
N PHE A 163 4.16 2.36 -6.14
CA PHE A 163 4.73 2.76 -7.43
C PHE A 163 3.98 2.12 -8.58
N GLN A 164 3.76 2.86 -9.66
CA GLN A 164 3.16 2.36 -10.89
C GLN A 164 4.24 2.03 -11.90
N THR A 165 4.12 0.86 -12.56
CA THR A 165 4.96 0.49 -13.69
C THR A 165 4.91 1.55 -14.79
N PRO A 166 6.03 1.81 -15.51
CA PRO A 166 6.07 2.83 -16.56
C PRO A 166 5.03 2.63 -17.66
N ASP A 167 4.76 1.37 -18.02
CA ASP A 167 3.81 0.98 -19.06
C ASP A 167 2.41 0.64 -18.54
N LYS A 168 2.19 0.77 -17.23
CA LYS A 168 0.94 0.43 -16.53
C LYS A 168 0.51 -1.04 -16.66
N LYS A 169 1.41 -1.92 -17.03
CA LYS A 169 1.19 -3.37 -17.06
C LYS A 169 1.50 -4.00 -15.72
N ALA A 170 1.17 -5.29 -15.57
CA ALA A 170 1.51 -6.07 -14.39
C ALA A 170 2.99 -5.98 -14.04
N VAL A 171 3.29 -6.00 -12.75
CA VAL A 171 4.67 -6.04 -12.24
C VAL A 171 5.26 -7.42 -12.51
N ALA A 172 6.44 -7.49 -13.10
CA ALA A 172 7.14 -8.76 -13.26
C ALA A 172 7.82 -9.16 -11.94
N SER A 173 7.71 -10.43 -11.55
CA SER A 173 8.22 -10.93 -10.26
C SER A 173 9.75 -10.90 -10.14
N GLU A 174 10.48 -10.98 -11.25
CA GLU A 174 11.96 -11.05 -11.27
C GLU A 174 12.64 -9.73 -11.63
N GLN A 175 12.00 -8.62 -11.31
CA GLN A 175 12.51 -7.32 -11.72
C GLN A 175 13.53 -6.77 -10.71
N LYS A 176 14.77 -6.47 -11.18
CA LYS A 176 15.73 -5.69 -10.38
C LYS A 176 15.33 -4.24 -10.39
N LEU A 177 15.09 -3.70 -9.21
CA LEU A 177 14.67 -2.32 -9.01
C LEU A 177 15.65 -1.63 -8.06
N THR A 178 15.81 -0.33 -8.19
CA THR A 178 16.60 0.48 -7.26
C THR A 178 15.70 1.56 -6.66
N LEU A 179 15.50 1.50 -5.35
CA LEU A 179 14.85 2.57 -4.60
C LEU A 179 15.92 3.55 -4.13
N THR A 180 15.78 4.80 -4.53
CA THR A 180 16.63 5.92 -4.08
C THR A 180 15.81 6.84 -3.21
N VAL A 181 16.36 7.25 -2.07
CA VAL A 181 15.82 8.29 -1.20
C VAL A 181 16.71 9.51 -1.25
N GLU A 182 16.15 10.61 -1.68
CA GLU A 182 16.79 11.92 -1.82
C GLU A 182 16.27 12.89 -0.75
N ARG A 183 17.01 13.97 -0.52
CA ARG A 183 16.64 15.05 0.42
C ARG A 183 16.55 14.60 1.88
N LEU A 184 17.21 13.54 2.23
CA LEU A 184 17.68 13.23 3.57
C LEU A 184 19.11 13.81 3.75
N PRO A 185 19.70 13.79 4.95
CA PRO A 185 21.08 14.28 5.16
C PRO A 185 22.08 13.68 4.17
N GLN A 186 21.87 12.42 3.80
CA GLN A 186 22.60 11.74 2.73
C GLN A 186 21.61 11.00 1.83
N THR A 187 21.90 10.96 0.54
CA THR A 187 21.13 10.14 -0.40
C THR A 187 21.48 8.67 -0.18
N ALA A 188 20.46 7.83 -0.10
CA ALA A 188 20.63 6.38 0.01
C ALA A 188 19.95 5.68 -1.16
N SER A 189 20.56 4.57 -1.61
CA SER A 189 19.98 3.72 -2.66
C SER A 189 20.03 2.26 -2.24
N VAL A 190 18.93 1.55 -2.45
CA VAL A 190 18.78 0.13 -2.15
C VAL A 190 18.34 -0.59 -3.41
N THR A 191 19.10 -1.58 -3.84
CA THR A 191 18.68 -2.48 -4.92
C THR A 191 17.81 -3.57 -4.33
N ILE A 192 16.61 -3.73 -4.88
CA ILE A 192 15.59 -4.68 -4.49
C ILE A 192 15.31 -5.62 -5.67
N ASN A 193 15.22 -6.90 -5.37
CA ASN A 193 14.97 -7.96 -6.36
C ASN A 193 13.67 -8.64 -6.00
#